data_b1e7d87c333062114fcae8ebcb1f887e
#
_entry.id   b1e7d87c333062114fcae8ebcb1f887e
#
_cell.length_a   1.000
_cell.length_b   1.000
_cell.length_c   1.000
_cell.angle_alpha   90.00
_cell.angle_beta   90.00
_cell.angle_gamma   90.00
#
_symmetry.space_group_name_H-M   'P 1'
#
loop_
_entity.id
_entity.type
_entity.pdbx_description
1 polymer ?
#
loop_
_entity_poly.entity_id
_entity_poly.type
_entity_poly.pdbx_seq_one_letter_code
_entity_poly.pdbx_strand_id
1 'polypeptide(L)'
;MNILSAGKNYGWPLVSYGINYNGTRVSEHAWREGIEEPKIVWIPSIAVANISFYTADRFPKWKGNLFVGGMRTGEVAGTGHLERIVLNDRGEELRRESLLTMLHQRIRDVRQGPDGLLYVLTEEQAGALLRIEPAN
;
A
#
# COMPACT_ATOMS: atom_id res chain seq x y z
N MET A 1 -5.79 3.71 -3.91
CA MET A 1 -6.66 3.19 -2.82
C MET A 1 -7.92 4.03 -2.72
N ASN A 2 -9.08 3.39 -2.52
CA ASN A 2 -10.36 4.08 -2.38
C ASN A 2 -11.00 3.75 -1.03
N ILE A 3 -11.82 4.67 -0.52
CA ILE A 3 -12.80 4.39 0.54
C ILE A 3 -14.12 4.10 -0.17
N LEU A 4 -14.63 2.88 0.00
CA LEU A 4 -15.78 2.43 -0.77
C LEU A 4 -17.11 2.89 -0.16
N SER A 5 -18.01 3.40 -1.01
CA SER A 5 -19.40 3.71 -0.71
C SER A 5 -20.31 3.00 -1.70
N ALA A 6 -21.44 2.50 -1.23
CA ALA A 6 -22.39 1.78 -2.08
C ALA A 6 -22.88 2.66 -3.25
N GLY A 7 -23.02 2.07 -4.43
CA GLY A 7 -23.52 2.73 -5.63
C GLY A 7 -22.58 3.71 -6.32
N LYS A 8 -21.34 3.86 -5.84
CA LYS A 8 -20.34 4.77 -6.41
C LYS A 8 -19.50 4.09 -7.48
N ASN A 9 -19.08 4.87 -8.48
CA ASN A 9 -18.19 4.44 -9.55
C ASN A 9 -16.76 4.95 -9.25
N TYR A 10 -15.77 4.05 -9.22
CA TYR A 10 -14.37 4.35 -8.96
C TYR A 10 -13.48 4.33 -10.22
N GLY A 11 -14.11 4.30 -11.39
CA GLY A 11 -13.55 4.76 -12.65
C GLY A 11 -13.00 3.73 -13.60
N TRP A 12 -12.51 2.57 -13.14
CA TRP A 12 -11.93 1.59 -14.04
C TRP A 12 -12.94 1.01 -15.05
N PRO A 13 -12.63 0.94 -16.36
CA PRO A 13 -11.39 1.41 -17.04
C PRO A 13 -11.50 2.85 -17.60
N LEU A 14 -12.59 3.57 -17.33
CA LEU A 14 -12.91 4.89 -17.93
C LEU A 14 -11.92 5.99 -17.54
N VAL A 15 -11.38 5.90 -16.33
CA VAL A 15 -10.31 6.77 -15.82
C VAL A 15 -9.25 5.93 -15.12
N SER A 16 -7.98 6.29 -15.27
CA SER A 16 -6.87 5.59 -14.62
C SER A 16 -5.61 6.46 -14.63
N TYR A 17 -4.82 6.36 -13.56
CA TYR A 17 -3.46 6.90 -13.50
C TYR A 17 -2.42 5.90 -14.07
N GLY A 18 -2.85 4.67 -14.38
CA GLY A 18 -1.98 3.58 -14.77
C GLY A 18 -1.66 3.55 -16.27
N ILE A 19 -0.60 2.84 -16.57
CA ILE A 19 -0.22 2.42 -17.92
C ILE A 19 -0.27 0.90 -18.03
N ASN A 20 -0.55 0.39 -19.21
CA ASN A 20 -0.49 -1.04 -19.53
C ASN A 20 0.98 -1.51 -19.58
N TYR A 21 1.21 -2.82 -19.44
CA TYR A 21 2.56 -3.41 -19.54
C TYR A 21 3.25 -3.18 -20.88
N ASN A 22 2.50 -2.91 -21.94
CA ASN A 22 3.04 -2.52 -23.26
C ASN A 22 3.35 -1.02 -23.39
N GLY A 23 3.24 -0.24 -22.30
CA GLY A 23 3.53 1.18 -22.26
C GLY A 23 2.40 2.10 -22.72
N THR A 24 1.28 1.56 -23.19
CA THR A 24 0.12 2.38 -23.57
C THR A 24 -0.66 2.82 -22.34
N ARG A 25 -1.34 3.97 -22.39
CA ARG A 25 -2.22 4.41 -21.32
C ARG A 25 -3.44 3.49 -21.19
N VAL A 26 -3.87 3.22 -19.97
CA VAL A 26 -5.14 2.51 -19.70
C VAL A 26 -6.32 3.37 -20.11
N SER A 27 -6.25 4.67 -19.82
CA SER A 27 -7.24 5.68 -20.17
C SER A 27 -6.53 7.00 -20.53
N GLU A 28 -7.14 7.78 -21.40
CA GLU A 28 -6.67 9.15 -21.72
C GLU A 28 -6.91 10.12 -20.55
N HIS A 29 -7.81 9.76 -19.63
CA HIS A 29 -8.22 10.60 -18.51
C HIS A 29 -7.89 9.94 -17.18
N ALA A 30 -7.35 10.74 -16.24
CA ALA A 30 -7.16 10.35 -14.85
C ALA A 30 -8.39 10.69 -13.98
N TRP A 31 -9.21 11.61 -14.45
CA TRP A 31 -10.41 12.09 -13.75
C TRP A 31 -11.59 12.28 -14.73
N ARG A 32 -12.82 12.12 -14.24
CA ARG A 32 -14.06 12.43 -14.94
C ARG A 32 -15.17 12.73 -13.94
N GLU A 33 -16.05 13.66 -14.29
CA GLU A 33 -17.23 13.99 -13.48
C GLU A 33 -18.11 12.75 -13.24
N GLY A 34 -18.61 12.61 -12.02
CA GLY A 34 -19.42 11.45 -11.58
C GLY A 34 -18.61 10.21 -11.19
N ILE A 35 -17.27 10.29 -11.20
CA ILE A 35 -16.39 9.21 -10.77
C ILE A 35 -15.67 9.63 -9.49
N GLU A 36 -15.65 8.73 -8.50
CA GLU A 36 -14.99 8.96 -7.20
C GLU A 36 -13.47 8.87 -7.34
N GLU A 37 -12.77 9.88 -6.86
CA GLU A 37 -11.30 9.90 -6.88
C GLU A 37 -10.69 8.99 -5.80
N PRO A 38 -9.54 8.36 -6.09
CA PRO A 38 -8.81 7.62 -5.08
C PRO A 38 -8.24 8.54 -4.00
N LYS A 39 -8.23 8.07 -2.75
CA LYS A 39 -7.60 8.78 -1.62
C LYS A 39 -6.07 8.70 -1.65
N ILE A 40 -5.53 7.62 -2.19
CA ILE A 40 -4.09 7.41 -2.33
C ILE A 40 -3.80 6.83 -3.71
N VAL A 41 -2.80 7.38 -4.37
CA VAL A 41 -2.29 6.92 -5.67
C VAL A 41 -0.79 6.67 -5.55
N TRP A 42 -0.31 5.62 -6.22
CA TRP A 42 1.10 5.31 -6.36
C TRP A 42 1.51 5.46 -7.83
N ILE A 43 2.40 6.41 -8.10
CA ILE A 43 2.99 6.63 -9.42
C ILE A 43 4.50 6.81 -9.24
N PRO A 44 5.29 5.82 -9.67
CA PRO A 44 4.90 4.54 -10.25
C PRO A 44 4.18 3.63 -9.25
N SER A 45 3.44 2.64 -9.75
CA SER A 45 2.79 1.63 -8.90
C SER A 45 3.81 0.89 -8.05
N ILE A 46 3.45 0.60 -6.79
CA ILE A 46 4.26 -0.27 -5.91
C ILE A 46 3.80 -1.73 -5.97
N ALA A 47 2.93 -2.09 -6.92
CA ALA A 47 2.32 -3.41 -7.00
C ALA A 47 1.72 -3.83 -5.65
N VAL A 48 0.72 -3.07 -5.19
CA VAL A 48 0.06 -3.26 -3.88
C VAL A 48 -0.47 -4.69 -3.75
N ALA A 49 -0.03 -5.40 -2.73
CA ALA A 49 -0.46 -6.77 -2.44
C ALA A 49 -1.50 -6.83 -1.33
N ASN A 50 -1.34 -6.03 -0.28
CA ASN A 50 -2.21 -6.04 0.89
C ASN A 50 -2.18 -4.68 1.59
N ILE A 51 -3.23 -4.40 2.36
CA ILE A 51 -3.32 -3.24 3.25
C ILE A 51 -3.80 -3.66 4.63
N SER A 52 -3.30 -3.01 5.69
CA SER A 52 -3.71 -3.25 7.07
C SER A 52 -3.61 -1.96 7.90
N PHE A 53 -4.66 -1.63 8.67
CA PHE A 53 -4.55 -0.58 9.69
C PHE A 53 -3.94 -1.15 10.95
N TYR A 54 -3.01 -0.41 11.55
CA TYR A 54 -2.46 -0.74 12.85
C TYR A 54 -3.32 -0.13 13.96
N THR A 55 -3.82 -0.95 14.88
CA THR A 55 -4.75 -0.53 15.94
C THR A 55 -4.28 -0.82 17.35
N ALA A 56 -3.20 -1.61 17.50
CA ALA A 56 -2.66 -2.00 18.79
C ALA A 56 -1.77 -0.90 19.44
N ASP A 57 -1.26 -1.18 20.64
CA ASP A 57 -0.51 -0.22 21.46
C ASP A 57 0.99 -0.52 21.54
N ARG A 58 1.47 -1.60 20.89
CA ARG A 58 2.92 -1.96 20.90
C ARG A 58 3.78 -0.93 20.18
N PHE A 59 3.22 -0.25 19.17
CA PHE A 59 3.82 0.88 18.48
C PHE A 59 2.92 2.10 18.59
N PRO A 60 2.93 2.85 19.70
CA PRO A 60 1.96 3.94 19.95
C PRO A 60 1.95 5.01 18.86
N LYS A 61 3.11 5.30 18.26
CA LYS A 61 3.25 6.28 17.16
C LYS A 61 2.71 5.76 15.80
N TRP A 62 2.37 4.49 15.71
CA TRP A 62 1.84 3.86 14.50
C TRP A 62 0.34 3.59 14.57
N LYS A 63 -0.27 3.81 15.74
CA LYS A 63 -1.70 3.61 15.93
C LYS A 63 -2.51 4.49 14.98
N GLY A 64 -3.44 3.89 14.24
CA GLY A 64 -4.23 4.53 13.18
C GLY A 64 -3.52 4.65 11.84
N ASN A 65 -2.24 4.28 11.73
CA ASN A 65 -1.55 4.33 10.44
C ASN A 65 -1.94 3.13 9.56
N LEU A 66 -1.88 3.36 8.25
CA LEU A 66 -2.09 2.34 7.23
C LEU A 66 -0.73 1.74 6.82
N PHE A 67 -0.68 0.42 6.78
CA PHE A 67 0.46 -0.34 6.26
C PHE A 67 0.09 -1.01 4.96
N VAL A 68 0.98 -0.92 3.98
CA VAL A 68 0.76 -1.40 2.61
C VAL A 68 1.93 -2.27 2.19
N GLY A 69 1.66 -3.51 1.83
CA GLY A 69 2.66 -4.39 1.22
C GLY A 69 2.88 -4.02 -0.24
N GLY A 70 4.07 -3.54 -0.58
CA GLY A 70 4.51 -3.27 -1.93
C GLY A 70 5.41 -4.39 -2.45
N MET A 71 5.06 -4.96 -3.59
CA MET A 71 5.87 -6.04 -4.17
C MET A 71 7.01 -5.52 -5.04
N ARG A 72 6.83 -4.36 -5.68
CA ARG A 72 7.80 -3.79 -6.62
C ARG A 72 7.42 -2.35 -6.96
N THR A 73 8.37 -1.46 -7.06
CA THR A 73 8.16 -0.07 -7.52
C THR A 73 8.36 0.00 -9.03
N GLY A 74 7.30 0.29 -9.76
CA GLY A 74 7.31 0.25 -11.22
C GLY A 74 7.76 -1.11 -11.74
N GLU A 75 8.69 -1.11 -12.70
CA GLU A 75 9.26 -2.33 -13.28
C GLU A 75 10.63 -2.70 -12.69
N VAL A 76 11.03 -2.12 -11.55
CA VAL A 76 12.34 -2.33 -10.93
C VAL A 76 12.27 -3.49 -9.93
N ALA A 77 12.97 -4.58 -10.22
CA ALA A 77 13.07 -5.73 -9.32
C ALA A 77 13.82 -5.39 -8.03
N GLY A 78 13.53 -6.09 -6.93
CA GLY A 78 14.19 -5.89 -5.63
C GLY A 78 13.83 -4.58 -4.92
N THR A 79 12.77 -3.89 -5.34
CA THR A 79 12.30 -2.64 -4.72
C THR A 79 11.03 -2.83 -3.88
N GLY A 80 10.67 -4.08 -3.57
CA GLY A 80 9.60 -4.37 -2.64
C GLY A 80 9.87 -3.77 -1.27
N HIS A 81 8.83 -3.29 -0.61
CA HIS A 81 8.93 -2.65 0.70
C HIS A 81 7.58 -2.67 1.43
N LEU A 82 7.64 -2.48 2.72
CA LEU A 82 6.46 -2.18 3.52
C LEU A 82 6.30 -0.65 3.57
N GLU A 83 5.19 -0.13 3.08
CA GLU A 83 4.90 1.30 3.15
C GLU A 83 4.01 1.60 4.34
N ARG A 84 4.40 2.57 5.17
CA ARG A 84 3.60 3.13 6.24
C ARG A 84 3.06 4.47 5.81
N ILE A 85 1.72 4.66 5.91
CA ILE A 85 1.04 5.89 5.54
C ILE A 85 0.34 6.47 6.77
N VAL A 86 0.64 7.72 7.06
CA VAL A 86 -0.04 8.51 8.10
C VAL A 86 -1.20 9.24 7.44
N LEU A 87 -2.39 9.05 7.99
CA LEU A 87 -3.61 9.68 7.51
C LEU A 87 -4.12 10.71 8.54
N ASN A 88 -4.82 11.73 8.06
CA ASN A 88 -5.62 12.60 8.92
C ASN A 88 -7.01 11.99 9.19
N ASP A 89 -7.82 12.68 10.01
CA ASP A 89 -9.17 12.23 10.39
C ASP A 89 -10.15 12.14 9.20
N ARG A 90 -9.81 12.75 8.05
CA ARG A 90 -10.58 12.66 6.80
C ARG A 90 -10.09 11.54 5.88
N GLY A 91 -9.11 10.75 6.32
CA GLY A 91 -8.50 9.68 5.53
C GLY A 91 -7.60 10.18 4.38
N GLU A 92 -7.12 11.43 4.47
CA GLU A 92 -6.18 12.00 3.51
C GLU A 92 -4.75 11.73 3.97
N GLU A 93 -3.88 11.47 3.01
CA GLU A 93 -2.47 11.20 3.28
C GLU A 93 -1.75 12.46 3.75
N LEU A 94 -1.09 12.36 4.92
CA LEU A 94 -0.19 13.37 5.45
C LEU A 94 1.27 13.05 5.15
N ARG A 95 1.65 11.79 5.24
CA ARG A 95 3.03 11.33 5.04
C ARG A 95 3.06 9.84 4.70
N ARG A 96 4.04 9.43 3.89
CA ARG A 96 4.38 8.02 3.68
C ARG A 96 5.86 7.78 3.98
N GLU A 97 6.17 6.55 4.33
CA GLU A 97 7.50 6.09 4.71
C GLU A 97 7.69 4.65 4.23
N SER A 98 8.79 4.41 3.51
CA SER A 98 9.14 3.07 3.05
C SER A 98 10.01 2.38 4.09
N LEU A 99 9.54 1.23 4.58
CA LEU A 99 10.19 0.37 5.57
C LEU A 99 10.67 -0.91 4.91
N LEU A 100 11.65 -1.58 5.51
CA LEU A 100 12.18 -2.88 5.09
C LEU A 100 12.77 -2.89 3.66
N THR A 101 13.12 -1.75 3.12
CA THR A 101 13.72 -1.61 1.78
C THR A 101 15.02 -2.41 1.64
N MET A 102 15.80 -2.57 2.74
CA MET A 102 17.04 -3.31 2.78
C MET A 102 16.88 -4.83 2.54
N LEU A 103 15.66 -5.35 2.62
CA LEU A 103 15.41 -6.77 2.35
C LEU A 103 15.48 -7.08 0.86
N HIS A 104 15.22 -6.10 -0.01
CA HIS A 104 15.12 -6.28 -1.46
C HIS A 104 14.12 -7.39 -1.87
N GLN A 105 13.09 -7.61 -1.04
CA GLN A 105 12.08 -8.66 -1.24
C GLN A 105 10.70 -8.07 -1.47
N ARG A 106 9.87 -8.82 -2.16
CA ARG A 106 8.46 -8.52 -2.37
C ARG A 106 7.69 -8.71 -1.07
N ILE A 107 6.96 -7.69 -0.62
CA ILE A 107 6.09 -7.80 0.55
C ILE A 107 4.69 -8.24 0.09
N ARG A 108 4.33 -9.47 0.45
CA ARG A 108 3.09 -10.11 -0.01
C ARG A 108 1.91 -9.84 0.91
N ASP A 109 2.14 -9.80 2.21
CA ASP A 109 1.09 -9.57 3.20
C ASP A 109 1.66 -8.83 4.41
N VAL A 110 0.80 -8.07 5.08
CA VAL A 110 1.07 -7.43 6.36
C VAL A 110 -0.16 -7.57 7.25
N ARG A 111 0.04 -8.06 8.48
CA ARG A 111 -1.04 -8.28 9.45
C ARG A 111 -0.61 -7.85 10.84
N GLN A 112 -1.56 -7.31 11.59
CA GLN A 112 -1.41 -7.16 13.04
C GLN A 112 -1.73 -8.51 13.70
N GLY A 113 -0.78 -9.01 14.50
CA GLY A 113 -0.96 -10.20 15.30
C GLY A 113 -1.76 -9.95 16.59
N PRO A 114 -2.21 -11.02 17.26
CA PRO A 114 -2.94 -10.92 18.53
C PRO A 114 -2.08 -10.35 19.67
N ASP A 115 -0.76 -10.41 19.55
CA ASP A 115 0.22 -9.81 20.47
C ASP A 115 0.44 -8.31 20.23
N GLY A 116 -0.25 -7.74 19.23
CA GLY A 116 -0.14 -6.32 18.86
C GLY A 116 1.10 -5.99 18.05
N LEU A 117 1.88 -6.96 17.61
CA LEU A 117 3.01 -6.76 16.70
C LEU A 117 2.56 -6.84 15.23
N LEU A 118 3.38 -6.34 14.32
CA LEU A 118 3.15 -6.50 12.88
C LEU A 118 3.91 -7.71 12.35
N TYR A 119 3.22 -8.49 11.56
CA TYR A 119 3.76 -9.64 10.83
C TYR A 119 3.75 -9.36 9.34
N VAL A 120 4.84 -9.66 8.68
CA VAL A 120 5.06 -9.39 7.26
C VAL A 120 5.46 -10.68 6.56
N LEU A 121 4.75 -11.02 5.49
CA LEU A 121 5.09 -12.15 4.65
C LEU A 121 5.82 -11.66 3.40
N THR A 122 7.01 -12.19 3.15
CA THR A 122 7.75 -11.91 1.93
C THR A 122 7.47 -12.97 0.87
N GLU A 123 7.61 -12.60 -0.41
CA GLU A 123 7.37 -13.50 -1.55
C GLU A 123 8.60 -13.53 -2.44
N GLU A 124 9.53 -14.40 -2.12
CA GLU A 124 10.71 -14.73 -2.90
C GLU A 124 11.00 -16.23 -2.76
N GLN A 125 11.98 -16.76 -3.50
CA GLN A 125 12.37 -18.15 -3.39
C GLN A 125 12.77 -18.53 -1.95
N ALA A 126 13.41 -17.62 -1.23
CA ALA A 126 13.69 -17.69 0.20
C ALA A 126 12.70 -16.81 1.00
N GLY A 127 11.40 -17.00 0.77
CA GLY A 127 10.36 -16.26 1.47
C GLY A 127 10.35 -16.51 2.97
N ALA A 128 9.92 -15.52 3.75
CA ALA A 128 9.93 -15.55 5.20
C ALA A 128 8.66 -14.90 5.80
N LEU A 129 8.30 -15.36 6.99
CA LEU A 129 7.40 -14.66 7.89
C LEU A 129 8.25 -13.85 8.88
N LEU A 130 8.18 -12.54 8.79
CA LEU A 130 8.91 -11.62 9.65
C LEU A 130 7.97 -11.04 10.70
N ARG A 131 8.50 -10.79 11.90
CA ARG A 131 7.82 -10.08 12.98
C ARG A 131 8.57 -8.77 13.26
N ILE A 132 7.82 -7.65 13.27
CA ILE A 132 8.37 -6.33 13.60
C ILE A 132 8.18 -6.10 15.09
N GLU A 133 9.26 -5.82 15.78
CA GLU A 133 9.31 -5.55 17.23
C GLU A 133 9.77 -4.11 17.49
N PRO A 134 9.36 -3.49 18.62
CA PRO A 134 9.95 -2.24 19.07
C PRO A 134 11.45 -2.41 19.29
N ALA A 135 12.24 -1.42 18.86
CA ALA A 135 13.65 -1.38 19.25
C ALA A 135 13.77 -1.15 20.76
N ASN A 136 14.71 -1.84 21.40
CA ASN A 136 15.06 -1.67 22.81
C ASN A 136 15.73 -0.31 23.04
#